data_00f9218f28c0dc974c6a02f4a317dc76
#
_entry.id   00f9218f28c0dc974c6a02f4a317dc76
#
_cell.length_a   1.000
_cell.length_b   1.000
_cell.length_c   1.000
_cell.angle_alpha   90.00
_cell.angle_beta   90.00
_cell.angle_gamma   90.00
#
_symmetry.space_group_name_H-M   'P 1'
#
loop_
_entity.id
_entity.type
_entity.pdbx_description
1 polymer ?
#
loop_
_entity_poly.entity_id
_entity_poly.type
_entity_poly.pdbx_seq_one_letter_code
_entity_poly.pdbx_strand_id
1 'polypeptide(L)'
;MRCLKPLTLLAAAALLTALGSPALAAASKQIKIGVAGAHSGDLASYGLPTLKAVQLVVKDINDKGGINGTPVAIIAEDDVCKPEIATNTATKLVSAGVQAVIGHICSGATKAALPIYRSTNIPVISPSATTPDLTASGDYPNFYRTIAADDVQARAMVDFTITKLQAKKIAVIHDKGDYGKGLAEYAKTFIEKSGTAAVVLFEGITPGGVDYSAVIQKIKRFEAEAVIFGGYHPEASKIVGQMRQKRMETFFISDDGVKDDTFIKVAGKDAEGVYATGPADVSQNPLTKEYREKFKKSEGTDPGAFFDNAVAAALALTNALAKAGSTSPDALAKALHSEEVATPFGTIKFDAKGDPIGIGFSVYQVQNGQYVQIP
;
A
#
# COMPACT_ATOMS: atom_id res chain seq x y z
N MET A 1 100.85 14.34 -31.66
CA MET A 1 101.21 13.40 -30.58
C MET A 1 100.48 13.84 -29.29
N ARG A 2 99.75 13.04 -28.63
CA ARG A 2 98.91 13.17 -27.46
C ARG A 2 97.55 13.88 -27.68
N CYS A 3 96.54 12.99 -27.94
CA CYS A 3 95.10 13.32 -27.88
C CYS A 3 94.68 13.53 -26.45
N LEU A 4 93.95 14.65 -26.18
CA LEU A 4 93.08 14.85 -25.01
C LEU A 4 91.64 14.60 -25.41
N LYS A 5 90.95 13.69 -24.72
CA LYS A 5 89.53 13.44 -24.84
C LYS A 5 88.76 14.37 -23.89
N PRO A 6 87.64 14.94 -24.28
CA PRO A 6 86.81 15.66 -23.36
C PRO A 6 85.79 14.69 -22.63
N LEU A 7 85.62 14.96 -21.34
CA LEU A 7 84.74 14.29 -20.39
C LEU A 7 83.34 14.84 -20.59
N THR A 8 82.37 14.02 -20.99
CA THR A 8 80.96 14.37 -21.06
C THR A 8 80.28 14.06 -19.74
N LEU A 9 79.78 15.09 -19.05
CA LEU A 9 78.88 14.95 -17.89
C LEU A 9 77.44 14.54 -18.38
N LEU A 10 76.97 13.36 -17.92
CA LEU A 10 75.58 12.98 -18.02
C LEU A 10 74.80 13.55 -16.80
N ALA A 11 73.87 14.45 -17.05
CA ALA A 11 72.92 14.89 -16.06
C ALA A 11 71.75 13.91 -16.08
N ALA A 12 71.56 13.14 -14.99
CA ALA A 12 70.40 12.26 -14.81
C ALA A 12 69.21 13.09 -14.27
N ALA A 13 68.16 13.31 -15.12
CA ALA A 13 66.94 13.86 -14.71
C ALA A 13 66.06 12.76 -14.08
N ALA A 14 65.85 12.83 -12.76
CA ALA A 14 64.92 11.95 -12.05
C ALA A 14 63.47 12.43 -12.28
N LEU A 15 62.72 11.70 -13.13
CA LEU A 15 61.25 11.88 -13.28
C LEU A 15 60.58 11.23 -12.09
N LEU A 16 60.08 12.03 -11.12
CA LEU A 16 59.12 11.55 -10.10
C LEU A 16 57.77 11.38 -10.76
N THR A 17 57.41 10.15 -11.10
CA THR A 17 56.04 9.76 -11.42
C THR A 17 55.24 9.66 -10.14
N ALA A 18 54.43 10.69 -9.86
CA ALA A 18 53.41 10.65 -8.83
C ALA A 18 52.32 9.64 -9.24
N LEU A 19 52.46 8.40 -8.73
CA LEU A 19 51.37 7.40 -8.78
C LEU A 19 50.25 7.91 -7.89
N GLY A 20 49.27 8.63 -8.49
CA GLY A 20 47.99 8.91 -7.86
C GLY A 20 47.29 7.59 -7.63
N SER A 21 47.27 7.13 -6.38
CA SER A 21 46.39 6.01 -5.98
C SER A 21 44.94 6.38 -6.32
N PRO A 22 44.20 5.52 -7.05
CA PRO A 22 42.78 5.74 -7.17
C PRO A 22 42.18 5.72 -5.75
N ALA A 23 41.68 6.84 -5.29
CA ALA A 23 40.86 6.88 -4.08
C ALA A 23 39.70 5.92 -4.34
N LEU A 24 39.75 4.74 -3.70
CA LEU A 24 38.53 3.93 -3.56
C LEU A 24 37.49 4.85 -2.92
N ALA A 25 36.54 5.32 -3.72
CA ALA A 25 35.39 6.02 -3.21
C ALA A 25 34.75 5.05 -2.21
N ALA A 26 34.94 5.31 -0.91
CA ALA A 26 34.24 4.59 0.13
C ALA A 26 32.76 4.73 -0.20
N ALA A 27 32.08 3.62 -0.46
CA ALA A 27 30.66 3.61 -0.72
C ALA A 27 30.00 4.40 0.42
N SER A 28 29.43 5.57 0.10
CA SER A 28 28.84 6.43 1.09
C SER A 28 27.75 5.62 1.82
N LYS A 29 27.82 5.59 3.15
CA LYS A 29 26.82 4.89 3.97
C LYS A 29 25.46 5.46 3.61
N GLN A 30 24.56 4.62 3.11
CA GLN A 30 23.19 4.99 2.74
C GLN A 30 22.20 4.27 3.64
N ILE A 31 21.09 4.94 3.95
CA ILE A 31 19.93 4.30 4.55
C ILE A 31 19.14 3.68 3.39
N LYS A 32 18.95 2.36 3.40
CA LYS A 32 18.20 1.65 2.36
C LYS A 32 16.79 1.35 2.84
N ILE A 33 15.80 1.82 2.12
CA ILE A 33 14.38 1.52 2.36
C ILE A 33 13.89 0.61 1.24
N GLY A 34 13.35 -0.56 1.61
CA GLY A 34 12.65 -1.44 0.68
C GLY A 34 11.26 -0.86 0.36
N VAL A 35 10.83 -0.96 -0.89
CA VAL A 35 9.45 -0.66 -1.29
C VAL A 35 8.91 -1.86 -2.05
N ALA A 36 7.92 -2.54 -1.46
CA ALA A 36 7.36 -3.78 -2.00
C ALA A 36 5.87 -3.63 -2.30
N GLY A 37 5.44 -4.15 -3.43
CA GLY A 37 4.04 -4.13 -3.83
C GLY A 37 3.84 -4.56 -5.28
N ALA A 38 2.60 -4.48 -5.78
CA ALA A 38 2.29 -4.75 -7.17
C ALA A 38 2.76 -3.60 -8.07
N HIS A 39 3.98 -3.68 -8.57
CA HIS A 39 4.50 -2.69 -9.51
C HIS A 39 4.19 -3.06 -10.97
N SER A 40 3.62 -4.25 -11.20
CA SER A 40 3.09 -4.71 -12.48
C SER A 40 1.84 -5.58 -12.31
N GLY A 41 1.22 -6.01 -13.42
CA GLY A 41 0.02 -6.84 -13.42
C GLY A 41 -1.27 -6.07 -13.14
N ASP A 42 -2.35 -6.82 -12.86
CA ASP A 42 -3.71 -6.28 -12.78
C ASP A 42 -3.92 -5.29 -11.62
N LEU A 43 -3.08 -5.37 -10.59
CA LEU A 43 -3.15 -4.53 -9.39
C LEU A 43 -2.05 -3.45 -9.33
N ALA A 44 -1.39 -3.17 -10.47
CA ALA A 44 -0.37 -2.12 -10.56
C ALA A 44 -0.92 -0.71 -10.27
N SER A 45 -2.23 -0.50 -10.43
CA SER A 45 -2.90 0.75 -10.07
C SER A 45 -2.80 1.11 -8.59
N TYR A 46 -2.53 0.12 -7.71
CA TYR A 46 -2.26 0.36 -6.28
C TYR A 46 -0.77 0.54 -6.01
N GLY A 47 0.08 -0.32 -6.59
CA GLY A 47 1.50 -0.37 -6.26
C GLY A 47 2.32 0.78 -6.84
N LEU A 48 2.06 1.19 -8.08
CA LEU A 48 2.82 2.28 -8.72
C LEU A 48 2.63 3.64 -8.03
N PRO A 49 1.40 4.07 -7.67
CA PRO A 49 1.23 5.30 -6.90
C PRO A 49 1.92 5.26 -5.55
N THR A 50 1.92 4.10 -4.87
CA THR A 50 2.59 3.95 -3.57
C THR A 50 4.11 4.00 -3.67
N LEU A 51 4.70 3.35 -4.68
CA LEU A 51 6.13 3.47 -4.97
C LEU A 51 6.51 4.92 -5.25
N LYS A 52 5.73 5.62 -6.07
CA LYS A 52 5.99 7.01 -6.40
C LYS A 52 5.87 7.94 -5.20
N ALA A 53 4.91 7.71 -4.31
CA ALA A 53 4.76 8.45 -3.06
C ALA A 53 6.05 8.38 -2.23
N VAL A 54 6.59 7.17 -2.04
CA VAL A 54 7.84 6.97 -1.30
C VAL A 54 9.01 7.66 -1.99
N GLN A 55 9.09 7.58 -3.32
CA GLN A 55 10.13 8.26 -4.10
C GLN A 55 10.09 9.78 -3.92
N LEU A 56 8.90 10.38 -3.91
CA LEU A 56 8.74 11.83 -3.72
C LEU A 56 9.17 12.26 -2.32
N VAL A 57 8.75 11.54 -1.27
CA VAL A 57 9.16 11.84 0.10
C VAL A 57 10.68 11.67 0.28
N VAL A 58 11.25 10.59 -0.23
CA VAL A 58 12.70 10.35 -0.14
C VAL A 58 13.49 11.39 -0.92
N LYS A 59 12.99 11.81 -2.08
CA LYS A 59 13.60 12.91 -2.84
C LYS A 59 13.66 14.19 -2.02
N ASP A 60 12.55 14.60 -1.41
CA ASP A 60 12.51 15.82 -0.59
C ASP A 60 13.50 15.77 0.58
N ILE A 61 13.67 14.59 1.18
CA ILE A 61 14.62 14.37 2.28
C ILE A 61 16.06 14.47 1.77
N ASN A 62 16.35 13.82 0.66
CA ASN A 62 17.70 13.85 0.07
C ASN A 62 18.08 15.26 -0.43
N ASP A 63 17.13 16.00 -1.00
CA ASP A 63 17.35 17.40 -1.42
C ASP A 63 17.69 18.33 -0.21
N LYS A 64 17.27 17.92 1.01
CA LYS A 64 17.60 18.60 2.28
C LYS A 64 18.85 18.05 2.97
N GLY A 65 19.59 17.15 2.31
CA GLY A 65 20.84 16.58 2.83
C GLY A 65 20.71 15.20 3.49
N GLY A 66 19.58 14.53 3.31
CA GLY A 66 19.35 13.18 3.85
C GLY A 66 18.86 13.16 5.30
N ILE A 67 18.78 11.96 5.87
CA ILE A 67 18.41 11.77 7.28
C ILE A 67 19.67 11.87 8.13
N ASN A 68 19.73 12.88 8.99
CA ASN A 68 20.91 13.17 9.83
C ASN A 68 22.23 13.19 9.02
N GLY A 69 22.19 13.77 7.81
CA GLY A 69 23.33 13.87 6.90
C GLY A 69 23.60 12.59 6.09
N THR A 70 22.76 11.55 6.21
CA THR A 70 22.92 10.29 5.48
C THR A 70 21.89 10.20 4.37
N PRO A 71 22.29 10.02 3.10
CA PRO A 71 21.37 9.84 1.98
C PRO A 71 20.50 8.58 2.14
N VAL A 72 19.27 8.65 1.62
CA VAL A 72 18.32 7.53 1.60
C VAL A 72 18.26 6.96 0.18
N ALA A 73 18.39 5.64 0.07
CA ALA A 73 18.20 4.89 -1.16
C ALA A 73 16.95 4.02 -1.09
N ILE A 74 16.24 3.89 -2.20
CA ILE A 74 15.08 3.01 -2.36
C ILE A 74 15.49 1.77 -3.13
N ILE A 75 15.06 0.60 -2.64
CA ILE A 75 15.12 -0.67 -3.35
C ILE A 75 13.68 -1.13 -3.57
N ALA A 76 13.22 -1.07 -4.82
CA ALA A 76 11.85 -1.45 -5.19
C ALA A 76 11.83 -2.90 -5.67
N GLU A 77 10.86 -3.68 -5.18
CA GLU A 77 10.62 -5.07 -5.57
C GLU A 77 9.13 -5.29 -5.86
N ASP A 78 8.85 -5.96 -6.96
CA ASP A 78 7.50 -6.27 -7.43
C ASP A 78 7.06 -7.64 -6.90
N ASP A 79 5.91 -7.68 -6.21
CA ASP A 79 5.30 -8.92 -5.73
C ASP A 79 4.01 -9.29 -6.48
N VAL A 80 3.57 -8.44 -7.40
CA VAL A 80 2.31 -8.56 -8.17
C VAL A 80 1.09 -8.94 -7.31
N CYS A 81 1.10 -8.59 -6.02
CA CYS A 81 0.13 -9.00 -4.99
C CYS A 81 -0.02 -10.52 -4.79
N LYS A 82 1.01 -11.31 -5.11
CA LYS A 82 0.99 -12.76 -4.96
C LYS A 82 1.81 -13.23 -3.76
N PRO A 83 1.22 -13.98 -2.82
CA PRO A 83 1.90 -14.44 -1.61
C PRO A 83 3.22 -15.17 -1.88
N GLU A 84 3.25 -16.05 -2.88
CA GLU A 84 4.44 -16.82 -3.25
C GLU A 84 5.56 -15.95 -3.84
N ILE A 85 5.22 -14.86 -4.52
CA ILE A 85 6.21 -13.90 -5.04
C ILE A 85 6.67 -12.95 -3.92
N ALA A 86 5.76 -12.53 -3.03
CA ALA A 86 6.08 -11.66 -1.90
C ALA A 86 7.13 -12.29 -0.96
N THR A 87 7.12 -13.60 -0.77
CA THR A 87 8.14 -14.33 -0.02
C THR A 87 9.53 -14.15 -0.62
N ASN A 88 9.63 -14.29 -1.95
CA ASN A 88 10.89 -14.09 -2.67
C ASN A 88 11.34 -12.62 -2.63
N THR A 89 10.40 -11.71 -2.80
CA THR A 89 10.61 -10.25 -2.71
C THR A 89 11.17 -9.86 -1.34
N ALA A 90 10.56 -10.34 -0.26
CA ALA A 90 11.04 -10.10 1.10
C ALA A 90 12.47 -10.62 1.31
N THR A 91 12.78 -11.83 0.82
CA THR A 91 14.12 -12.42 0.89
C THR A 91 15.16 -11.57 0.16
N LYS A 92 14.83 -11.04 -1.02
CA LYS A 92 15.71 -10.14 -1.77
C LYS A 92 15.96 -8.83 -1.02
N LEU A 93 14.92 -8.20 -0.46
CA LEU A 93 15.05 -6.95 0.28
C LEU A 93 15.92 -7.14 1.54
N VAL A 94 15.71 -8.23 2.30
CA VAL A 94 16.57 -8.57 3.44
C VAL A 94 18.01 -8.77 3.01
N SER A 95 18.24 -9.53 1.94
CA SER A 95 19.59 -9.78 1.39
C SER A 95 20.27 -8.50 0.88
N ALA A 96 19.51 -7.54 0.37
CA ALA A 96 20.01 -6.23 -0.04
C ALA A 96 20.38 -5.32 1.14
N GLY A 97 20.05 -5.74 2.38
CA GLY A 97 20.37 -5.04 3.61
C GLY A 97 19.53 -3.79 3.81
N VAL A 98 18.22 -3.84 3.51
CA VAL A 98 17.30 -2.75 3.82
C VAL A 98 17.12 -2.63 5.34
N GLN A 99 16.95 -1.41 5.85
CA GLN A 99 16.76 -1.14 7.28
C GLN A 99 15.28 -1.09 7.65
N ALA A 100 14.40 -0.85 6.69
CA ALA A 100 12.94 -0.90 6.85
C ALA A 100 12.28 -1.12 5.50
N VAL A 101 11.00 -1.48 5.51
CA VAL A 101 10.20 -1.72 4.30
C VAL A 101 8.90 -0.90 4.35
N ILE A 102 8.54 -0.28 3.23
CA ILE A 102 7.19 0.24 2.99
C ILE A 102 6.50 -0.72 2.03
N GLY A 103 5.39 -1.29 2.43
CA GLY A 103 4.68 -2.39 1.75
C GLY A 103 4.51 -3.57 2.70
N HIS A 104 4.13 -4.73 2.22
CA HIS A 104 3.54 -4.98 0.92
C HIS A 104 2.13 -4.33 0.82
N ILE A 105 1.57 -4.32 -0.38
CA ILE A 105 0.30 -3.62 -0.63
C ILE A 105 -0.90 -4.51 -0.29
N CYS A 106 -0.93 -5.74 -0.77
CA CYS A 106 -2.01 -6.68 -0.58
C CYS A 106 -1.84 -7.49 0.71
N SER A 107 -2.93 -7.72 1.46
CA SER A 107 -2.89 -8.42 2.75
C SER A 107 -2.29 -9.81 2.67
N GLY A 108 -2.63 -10.62 1.66
CA GLY A 108 -2.06 -11.97 1.48
C GLY A 108 -0.56 -11.94 1.17
N ALA A 109 -0.10 -11.00 0.35
CA ALA A 109 1.33 -10.77 0.07
C ALA A 109 2.07 -10.33 1.34
N THR A 110 1.50 -9.38 2.10
CA THR A 110 2.04 -8.92 3.38
C THR A 110 2.17 -10.07 4.36
N LYS A 111 1.12 -10.86 4.56
CA LYS A 111 1.12 -12.01 5.48
C LYS A 111 2.19 -13.03 5.15
N ALA A 112 2.41 -13.32 3.87
CA ALA A 112 3.45 -14.24 3.43
C ALA A 112 4.88 -13.70 3.60
N ALA A 113 5.08 -12.38 3.49
CA ALA A 113 6.37 -11.72 3.61
C ALA A 113 6.80 -11.49 5.07
N LEU A 114 5.86 -11.24 5.98
CA LEU A 114 6.13 -10.84 7.37
C LEU A 114 7.01 -11.80 8.15
N PRO A 115 6.89 -13.16 8.05
CA PRO A 115 7.80 -14.08 8.74
C PRO A 115 9.27 -13.85 8.41
N ILE A 116 9.57 -13.44 7.16
CA ILE A 116 10.94 -13.18 6.69
C ILE A 116 11.49 -11.89 7.33
N TYR A 117 10.71 -10.82 7.31
CA TYR A 117 11.11 -9.55 7.96
C TYR A 117 11.20 -9.69 9.48
N ARG A 118 10.32 -10.49 10.08
CA ARG A 118 10.36 -10.78 11.53
C ARG A 118 11.66 -11.46 11.92
N SER A 119 12.17 -12.39 11.13
CA SER A 119 13.42 -13.12 11.42
C SER A 119 14.63 -12.19 11.60
N THR A 120 14.58 -11.00 11.04
CA THR A 120 15.61 -9.95 11.12
C THR A 120 15.11 -8.71 11.88
N ASN A 121 13.90 -8.76 12.42
CA ASN A 121 13.21 -7.66 13.11
C ASN A 121 13.12 -6.35 12.29
N ILE A 122 13.15 -6.44 10.95
CA ILE A 122 13.05 -5.27 10.08
C ILE A 122 11.64 -4.67 10.18
N PRO A 123 11.48 -3.37 10.50
CA PRO A 123 10.17 -2.72 10.52
C PRO A 123 9.54 -2.67 9.14
N VAL A 124 8.24 -2.96 9.08
CA VAL A 124 7.42 -2.97 7.86
C VAL A 124 6.23 -2.05 8.06
N ILE A 125 6.01 -1.10 7.17
CA ILE A 125 4.84 -0.20 7.21
C ILE A 125 4.04 -0.38 5.92
N SER A 126 2.86 -0.99 6.02
CA SER A 126 1.97 -1.12 4.85
C SER A 126 1.02 0.08 4.72
N PRO A 127 0.89 0.65 3.53
CA PRO A 127 -0.11 1.70 3.28
C PRO A 127 -1.52 1.16 3.03
N SER A 128 -1.71 -0.16 2.85
CA SER A 128 -2.97 -0.71 2.38
C SER A 128 -3.32 -2.13 2.82
N ALA A 129 -2.46 -2.84 3.54
CA ALA A 129 -2.78 -4.17 4.05
C ALA A 129 -3.66 -4.07 5.31
N THR A 130 -4.94 -4.39 5.16
CA THR A 130 -5.99 -4.10 6.14
C THR A 130 -6.39 -5.30 6.99
N THR A 131 -6.03 -6.54 6.62
CA THR A 131 -6.40 -7.75 7.40
C THR A 131 -6.02 -7.59 8.88
N PRO A 132 -6.97 -7.76 9.82
CA PRO A 132 -6.75 -7.51 11.25
C PRO A 132 -5.63 -8.34 11.86
N ASP A 133 -5.49 -9.62 11.47
CA ASP A 133 -4.50 -10.54 12.04
C ASP A 133 -3.04 -10.09 11.86
N LEU A 134 -2.78 -9.20 10.90
CA LEU A 134 -1.43 -8.66 10.67
C LEU A 134 -0.88 -7.90 11.89
N THR A 135 -1.76 -7.29 12.68
CA THR A 135 -1.42 -6.59 13.93
C THR A 135 -2.01 -7.27 15.16
N ALA A 136 -3.24 -7.80 15.07
CA ALA A 136 -3.98 -8.31 16.21
C ALA A 136 -3.49 -9.69 16.70
N SER A 137 -2.83 -10.49 15.86
CA SER A 137 -2.27 -11.79 16.27
C SER A 137 -1.16 -11.66 17.30
N GLY A 138 -0.43 -10.53 17.31
CA GLY A 138 0.79 -10.37 18.11
C GLY A 138 2.02 -11.08 17.50
N ASP A 139 1.85 -11.75 16.37
CA ASP A 139 2.95 -12.47 15.72
C ASP A 139 3.97 -11.57 15.07
N TYR A 140 3.60 -10.35 14.71
CA TYR A 140 4.43 -9.43 13.92
C TYR A 140 4.59 -8.06 14.61
N PRO A 141 5.31 -7.97 15.74
CA PRO A 141 5.51 -6.70 16.47
C PRO A 141 6.30 -5.66 15.67
N ASN A 142 6.91 -6.05 14.57
CA ASN A 142 7.63 -5.20 13.62
C ASN A 142 6.75 -4.71 12.44
N PHE A 143 5.44 -5.01 12.45
CA PHE A 143 4.51 -4.57 11.41
C PHE A 143 3.66 -3.38 11.87
N TYR A 144 3.51 -2.42 10.98
CA TYR A 144 2.73 -1.20 11.13
C TYR A 144 1.90 -0.98 9.87
N ARG A 145 0.84 -0.16 9.98
CA ARG A 145 0.09 0.27 8.79
C ARG A 145 -0.42 1.70 8.92
N THR A 146 -0.64 2.37 7.80
CA THR A 146 -1.20 3.73 7.73
C THR A 146 -2.62 3.75 7.17
N ILE A 147 -3.37 2.68 7.42
CA ILE A 147 -4.77 2.47 7.06
C ILE A 147 -5.46 1.71 8.19
N ALA A 148 -6.76 1.91 8.38
CA ALA A 148 -7.50 1.16 9.40
C ALA A 148 -7.71 -0.32 8.98
N ALA A 149 -8.11 -1.16 9.93
CA ALA A 149 -8.30 -2.59 9.71
C ALA A 149 -9.67 -2.95 9.09
N ASP A 150 -9.78 -4.15 8.50
CA ASP A 150 -10.99 -4.65 7.84
C ASP A 150 -12.21 -4.75 8.75
N ASP A 151 -12.04 -4.96 10.05
CA ASP A 151 -13.17 -4.98 10.98
C ASP A 151 -13.85 -3.60 11.08
N VAL A 152 -13.05 -2.51 11.06
CA VAL A 152 -13.55 -1.13 10.98
C VAL A 152 -14.22 -0.88 9.63
N GLN A 153 -13.62 -1.36 8.55
CA GLN A 153 -14.14 -1.19 7.20
C GLN A 153 -15.45 -1.95 7.00
N ALA A 154 -15.49 -3.23 7.35
CA ALA A 154 -16.69 -4.06 7.25
C ALA A 154 -17.84 -3.49 8.10
N ARG A 155 -17.56 -2.91 9.28
CA ARG A 155 -18.54 -2.23 10.09
C ARG A 155 -19.17 -1.07 9.32
N ALA A 156 -18.33 -0.19 8.74
CA ALA A 156 -18.82 0.95 7.96
C ALA A 156 -19.69 0.51 6.76
N MET A 157 -19.26 -0.55 6.04
CA MET A 157 -20.02 -1.12 4.91
C MET A 157 -21.38 -1.64 5.37
N VAL A 158 -21.43 -2.41 6.44
CA VAL A 158 -22.66 -3.03 6.95
C VAL A 158 -23.61 -1.99 7.50
N ASP A 159 -23.11 -1.06 8.32
CA ASP A 159 -23.93 0.01 8.89
C ASP A 159 -24.56 0.87 7.79
N PHE A 160 -23.78 1.24 6.76
CA PHE A 160 -24.29 1.95 5.60
C PHE A 160 -25.37 1.14 4.84
N THR A 161 -25.10 -0.12 4.56
CA THR A 161 -26.01 -1.01 3.82
C THR A 161 -27.36 -1.17 4.55
N ILE A 162 -27.34 -1.32 5.87
CA ILE A 162 -28.53 -1.53 6.67
C ILE A 162 -29.26 -0.21 6.95
N THR A 163 -28.53 0.86 7.30
CA THR A 163 -29.17 2.09 7.79
C THR A 163 -29.50 3.08 6.67
N LYS A 164 -28.65 3.20 5.66
CA LYS A 164 -28.86 4.16 4.57
C LYS A 164 -29.56 3.52 3.37
N LEU A 165 -29.13 2.32 2.96
CA LEU A 165 -29.76 1.61 1.84
C LEU A 165 -30.98 0.78 2.28
N GLN A 166 -31.19 0.59 3.59
CA GLN A 166 -32.29 -0.14 4.21
C GLN A 166 -32.42 -1.59 3.73
N ALA A 167 -31.32 -2.20 3.26
CA ALA A 167 -31.30 -3.56 2.75
C ALA A 167 -31.52 -4.58 3.89
N LYS A 168 -32.39 -5.55 3.66
CA LYS A 168 -32.74 -6.63 4.60
C LYS A 168 -32.20 -7.98 4.17
N LYS A 169 -32.06 -8.22 2.87
CA LYS A 169 -31.51 -9.44 2.27
C LYS A 169 -30.17 -9.10 1.61
N ILE A 170 -29.09 -9.52 2.21
CA ILE A 170 -27.74 -9.16 1.77
C ILE A 170 -27.01 -10.41 1.30
N ALA A 171 -26.49 -10.39 0.07
CA ALA A 171 -25.53 -11.36 -0.41
C ALA A 171 -24.13 -10.87 -0.08
N VAL A 172 -23.32 -11.71 0.55
CA VAL A 172 -21.90 -11.44 0.82
C VAL A 172 -21.07 -12.38 -0.05
N ILE A 173 -20.27 -11.83 -0.93
CA ILE A 173 -19.41 -12.60 -1.84
C ILE A 173 -17.96 -12.10 -1.74
N HIS A 174 -17.00 -12.99 -2.04
CA HIS A 174 -15.59 -12.65 -1.86
C HIS A 174 -14.68 -13.39 -2.84
N ASP A 175 -13.47 -12.90 -3.03
CA ASP A 175 -12.44 -13.43 -3.95
C ASP A 175 -11.66 -14.65 -3.42
N LYS A 176 -11.96 -15.13 -2.21
CA LYS A 176 -11.26 -16.20 -1.48
C LYS A 176 -9.86 -15.84 -0.97
N GLY A 177 -9.32 -14.68 -1.30
CA GLY A 177 -8.04 -14.19 -0.78
C GLY A 177 -8.11 -13.82 0.70
N ASP A 178 -6.95 -13.69 1.35
CA ASP A 178 -6.86 -13.30 2.78
C ASP A 178 -7.60 -11.98 3.05
N TYR A 179 -7.48 -10.99 2.15
CA TYR A 179 -8.18 -9.72 2.26
C TYR A 179 -9.68 -9.85 2.07
N GLY A 180 -10.12 -10.17 0.85
CA GLY A 180 -11.55 -10.12 0.51
C GLY A 180 -12.40 -11.12 1.29
N LYS A 181 -11.87 -12.33 1.57
CA LYS A 181 -12.58 -13.31 2.40
C LYS A 181 -12.64 -12.85 3.85
N GLY A 182 -11.56 -12.35 4.41
CA GLY A 182 -11.52 -11.88 5.80
C GLY A 182 -12.52 -10.75 6.04
N LEU A 183 -12.53 -9.74 5.17
CA LEU A 183 -13.51 -8.64 5.22
C LEU A 183 -14.95 -9.14 5.09
N ALA A 184 -15.21 -10.07 4.16
CA ALA A 184 -16.54 -10.66 3.97
C ALA A 184 -17.02 -11.44 5.21
N GLU A 185 -16.14 -12.14 5.91
CA GLU A 185 -16.44 -12.83 7.18
C GLU A 185 -16.81 -11.85 8.30
N TYR A 186 -16.11 -10.70 8.39
CA TYR A 186 -16.49 -9.62 9.31
C TYR A 186 -17.85 -9.03 8.92
N ALA A 187 -18.06 -8.73 7.65
CA ALA A 187 -19.34 -8.19 7.17
C ALA A 187 -20.50 -9.15 7.49
N LYS A 188 -20.36 -10.45 7.20
CA LYS A 188 -21.32 -11.48 7.57
C LYS A 188 -21.63 -11.45 9.06
N THR A 189 -20.59 -11.46 9.90
CA THR A 189 -20.72 -11.45 11.35
C THR A 189 -21.49 -10.20 11.84
N PHE A 190 -21.21 -9.04 11.27
CA PHE A 190 -21.88 -7.79 11.66
C PHE A 190 -23.35 -7.74 11.19
N ILE A 191 -23.64 -8.26 9.99
CA ILE A 191 -25.04 -8.38 9.52
C ILE A 191 -25.83 -9.29 10.46
N GLU A 192 -25.30 -10.48 10.77
CA GLU A 192 -25.98 -11.45 11.67
C GLU A 192 -26.18 -10.86 13.09
N LYS A 193 -25.20 -10.16 13.63
CA LYS A 193 -25.30 -9.49 14.94
C LYS A 193 -26.27 -8.30 14.94
N SER A 194 -26.57 -7.69 13.80
CA SER A 194 -27.51 -6.56 13.73
C SER A 194 -28.93 -6.95 14.08
N GLY A 195 -29.34 -8.20 13.83
CA GLY A 195 -30.69 -8.70 13.99
C GLY A 195 -31.75 -8.03 13.10
N THR A 196 -31.34 -7.15 12.18
CA THR A 196 -32.23 -6.34 11.34
C THR A 196 -32.14 -6.68 9.85
N ALA A 197 -31.12 -7.42 9.44
CA ALA A 197 -30.91 -7.92 8.08
C ALA A 197 -30.39 -9.36 8.12
N ALA A 198 -30.49 -10.06 7.00
CA ALA A 198 -30.08 -11.46 6.87
C ALA A 198 -29.05 -11.61 5.75
N VAL A 199 -28.04 -12.45 5.98
CA VAL A 199 -27.12 -12.92 4.93
C VAL A 199 -27.84 -14.04 4.17
N VAL A 200 -28.32 -13.76 2.96
CA VAL A 200 -29.05 -14.72 2.13
C VAL A 200 -28.13 -15.55 1.25
N LEU A 201 -26.88 -15.13 1.05
CA LEU A 201 -25.83 -15.85 0.33
C LEU A 201 -24.48 -15.48 0.93
N PHE A 202 -23.63 -16.47 1.19
CA PHE A 202 -22.22 -16.28 1.50
C PHE A 202 -21.40 -17.21 0.57
N GLU A 203 -20.67 -16.64 -0.39
CA GLU A 203 -20.00 -17.44 -1.43
C GLU A 203 -18.71 -16.81 -1.92
N GLY A 204 -17.68 -17.66 -2.11
CA GLY A 204 -16.41 -17.27 -2.73
C GLY A 204 -16.43 -17.47 -4.24
N ILE A 205 -16.08 -16.42 -4.98
CA ILE A 205 -15.85 -16.49 -6.42
C ILE A 205 -14.43 -17.02 -6.73
N THR A 206 -14.14 -17.31 -7.99
CA THR A 206 -12.79 -17.67 -8.44
C THR A 206 -12.11 -16.43 -9.03
N PRO A 207 -11.02 -15.92 -8.41
CA PRO A 207 -10.27 -14.80 -8.94
C PRO A 207 -9.76 -15.07 -10.36
N GLY A 208 -9.66 -14.01 -11.18
CA GLY A 208 -9.26 -14.11 -12.58
C GLY A 208 -10.33 -14.66 -13.51
N GLY A 209 -11.50 -15.08 -12.99
CA GLY A 209 -12.63 -15.56 -13.80
C GLY A 209 -13.13 -14.50 -14.78
N VAL A 210 -13.72 -14.95 -15.89
CA VAL A 210 -14.34 -14.04 -16.90
C VAL A 210 -15.87 -14.08 -16.80
N ASP A 211 -16.44 -15.13 -16.24
CA ASP A 211 -17.88 -15.33 -16.10
C ASP A 211 -18.26 -15.62 -14.65
N TYR A 212 -19.09 -14.78 -14.08
CA TYR A 212 -19.63 -14.86 -12.74
C TYR A 212 -21.15 -15.09 -12.72
N SER A 213 -21.73 -15.52 -13.87
CA SER A 213 -23.18 -15.72 -14.03
C SER A 213 -23.78 -16.69 -12.99
N ALA A 214 -23.02 -17.69 -12.54
CA ALA A 214 -23.48 -18.65 -11.55
C ALA A 214 -23.79 -18.00 -10.18
N VAL A 215 -22.88 -17.20 -9.65
CA VAL A 215 -23.10 -16.47 -8.37
C VAL A 215 -24.17 -15.38 -8.56
N ILE A 216 -24.19 -14.68 -9.69
CA ILE A 216 -25.19 -13.67 -10.00
C ILE A 216 -26.61 -14.29 -10.08
N GLN A 217 -26.77 -15.48 -10.65
CA GLN A 217 -28.05 -16.19 -10.62
C GLN A 217 -28.49 -16.56 -9.22
N LYS A 218 -27.57 -16.93 -8.32
CA LYS A 218 -27.90 -17.18 -6.90
C LYS A 218 -28.33 -15.90 -6.20
N ILE A 219 -27.61 -14.76 -6.40
CA ILE A 219 -27.98 -13.45 -5.87
C ILE A 219 -29.41 -13.11 -6.27
N LYS A 220 -29.75 -13.27 -7.56
CA LYS A 220 -31.11 -13.04 -8.07
C LYS A 220 -32.13 -14.00 -7.48
N ARG A 221 -31.81 -15.32 -7.39
CA ARG A 221 -32.71 -16.35 -6.85
C ARG A 221 -33.06 -16.11 -5.38
N PHE A 222 -32.10 -15.64 -4.59
CA PHE A 222 -32.30 -15.30 -3.17
C PHE A 222 -32.89 -13.91 -2.96
N GLU A 223 -33.17 -13.17 -4.05
CA GLU A 223 -33.74 -11.83 -4.01
C GLU A 223 -32.91 -10.89 -3.13
N ALA A 224 -31.58 -10.96 -3.26
CA ALA A 224 -30.73 -10.06 -2.50
C ALA A 224 -30.94 -8.60 -2.93
N GLU A 225 -31.16 -7.73 -1.96
CA GLU A 225 -31.36 -6.29 -2.15
C GLU A 225 -30.02 -5.55 -2.27
N ALA A 226 -28.99 -6.12 -1.62
CA ALA A 226 -27.63 -5.62 -1.69
C ALA A 226 -26.61 -6.77 -1.81
N VAL A 227 -25.51 -6.48 -2.48
CA VAL A 227 -24.29 -7.31 -2.52
C VAL A 227 -23.20 -6.57 -1.78
N ILE A 228 -22.59 -7.22 -0.79
CA ILE A 228 -21.31 -6.81 -0.23
C ILE A 228 -20.24 -7.70 -0.85
N PHE A 229 -19.27 -7.09 -1.54
CA PHE A 229 -18.16 -7.79 -2.18
C PHE A 229 -16.84 -7.46 -1.50
N GLY A 230 -16.13 -8.51 -1.06
CA GLY A 230 -14.77 -8.42 -0.57
C GLY A 230 -13.77 -8.87 -1.64
N GLY A 231 -12.88 -7.98 -2.09
CA GLY A 231 -11.90 -8.27 -3.11
C GLY A 231 -11.42 -7.06 -3.89
N TYR A 232 -11.02 -7.27 -5.14
CA TYR A 232 -10.36 -6.24 -5.93
C TYR A 232 -11.16 -5.84 -7.17
N HIS A 233 -10.79 -4.70 -7.77
CA HIS A 233 -11.48 -4.11 -8.92
C HIS A 233 -11.57 -5.01 -10.17
N PRO A 234 -10.62 -5.93 -10.48
CA PRO A 234 -10.73 -6.76 -11.69
C PRO A 234 -11.95 -7.68 -11.68
N GLU A 235 -12.28 -8.27 -10.53
CA GLU A 235 -13.45 -9.11 -10.34
C GLU A 235 -14.73 -8.27 -10.20
N ALA A 236 -14.66 -7.22 -9.36
CA ALA A 236 -15.80 -6.33 -9.11
C ALA A 236 -16.36 -5.73 -10.41
N SER A 237 -15.50 -5.25 -11.31
CA SER A 237 -15.94 -4.65 -12.58
C SER A 237 -16.69 -5.64 -13.48
N LYS A 238 -16.24 -6.90 -13.53
CA LYS A 238 -16.92 -7.96 -14.29
C LYS A 238 -18.25 -8.35 -13.67
N ILE A 239 -18.29 -8.51 -12.33
CA ILE A 239 -19.53 -8.86 -11.61
C ILE A 239 -20.56 -7.77 -11.83
N VAL A 240 -20.20 -6.50 -11.60
CA VAL A 240 -21.11 -5.36 -11.78
C VAL A 240 -21.60 -5.30 -13.23
N GLY A 241 -20.72 -5.39 -14.22
CA GLY A 241 -21.10 -5.42 -15.63
C GLY A 241 -22.11 -6.53 -15.96
N GLN A 242 -21.88 -7.75 -15.46
CA GLN A 242 -22.80 -8.88 -15.68
C GLN A 242 -24.13 -8.73 -14.91
N MET A 243 -24.13 -8.10 -13.73
CA MET A 243 -25.37 -7.74 -13.01
C MET A 243 -26.19 -6.72 -13.80
N ARG A 244 -25.59 -5.68 -14.34
CA ARG A 244 -26.26 -4.65 -15.15
C ARG A 244 -26.82 -5.23 -16.47
N GLN A 245 -26.08 -6.14 -17.13
CA GLN A 245 -26.58 -6.86 -18.31
C GLN A 245 -27.85 -7.67 -18.01
N LYS A 246 -27.97 -8.20 -16.79
CA LYS A 246 -29.18 -8.90 -16.31
C LYS A 246 -30.25 -7.96 -15.75
N ARG A 247 -30.08 -6.64 -15.89
CA ARG A 247 -30.98 -5.60 -15.40
C ARG A 247 -31.29 -5.73 -13.90
N MET A 248 -30.29 -6.07 -13.11
CA MET A 248 -30.41 -6.13 -11.66
C MET A 248 -30.24 -4.73 -11.06
N GLU A 249 -31.18 -4.36 -10.19
CA GLU A 249 -31.16 -3.08 -9.44
C GLU A 249 -30.55 -3.26 -8.04
N THR A 250 -30.06 -4.45 -7.73
CA THR A 250 -29.39 -4.79 -6.47
C THR A 250 -28.24 -3.84 -6.22
N PHE A 251 -28.18 -3.24 -5.04
CA PHE A 251 -27.07 -2.40 -4.64
C PHE A 251 -25.75 -3.20 -4.63
N PHE A 252 -24.68 -2.58 -5.04
CA PHE A 252 -23.34 -3.18 -4.96
C PHE A 252 -22.45 -2.30 -4.10
N ILE A 253 -21.97 -2.88 -2.99
CA ILE A 253 -21.11 -2.24 -2.01
C ILE A 253 -19.82 -3.04 -1.94
N SER A 254 -18.68 -2.37 -2.02
CA SER A 254 -17.38 -2.99 -1.92
C SER A 254 -16.44 -2.22 -1.00
N ASP A 255 -15.24 -2.71 -0.93
CA ASP A 255 -14.16 -2.26 -0.08
C ASP A 255 -13.20 -1.29 -0.80
N ASP A 256 -12.08 -0.94 -0.16
CA ASP A 256 -11.08 -0.03 -0.71
C ASP A 256 -10.30 -0.62 -1.89
N GLY A 257 -10.30 -1.95 -2.03
CA GLY A 257 -9.80 -2.65 -3.22
C GLY A 257 -10.64 -2.42 -4.47
N VAL A 258 -11.81 -1.78 -4.37
CA VAL A 258 -12.62 -1.37 -5.51
C VAL A 258 -12.66 0.15 -5.65
N LYS A 259 -12.33 0.90 -4.60
CA LYS A 259 -12.20 2.35 -4.69
C LYS A 259 -10.94 2.78 -5.46
N ASP A 260 -10.91 2.44 -6.73
CA ASP A 260 -9.83 2.75 -7.66
C ASP A 260 -10.42 3.20 -9.01
N ASP A 261 -9.81 4.21 -9.63
CA ASP A 261 -10.29 4.74 -10.92
C ASP A 261 -10.24 3.69 -12.03
N THR A 262 -9.43 2.64 -11.89
CA THR A 262 -9.38 1.53 -12.83
C THR A 262 -10.68 0.73 -12.82
N PHE A 263 -11.34 0.60 -11.67
CA PHE A 263 -12.69 0.03 -11.61
C PHE A 263 -13.66 0.79 -12.52
N ILE A 264 -13.69 2.12 -12.39
CA ILE A 264 -14.57 2.97 -13.19
C ILE A 264 -14.22 2.87 -14.67
N LYS A 265 -12.92 2.89 -15.02
CA LYS A 265 -12.46 2.76 -16.42
C LYS A 265 -12.86 1.43 -17.04
N VAL A 266 -12.77 0.33 -16.28
CA VAL A 266 -13.08 -1.02 -16.79
C VAL A 266 -14.59 -1.28 -16.84
N ALA A 267 -15.33 -0.92 -15.78
CA ALA A 267 -16.77 -1.09 -15.73
C ALA A 267 -17.54 -0.07 -16.60
N GLY A 268 -16.92 1.07 -16.92
CA GLY A 268 -17.53 2.13 -17.70
C GLY A 268 -18.84 2.64 -17.09
N LYS A 269 -19.87 2.76 -17.89
CA LYS A 269 -21.21 3.19 -17.42
C LYS A 269 -21.84 2.29 -16.37
N ASP A 270 -21.43 1.01 -16.32
CA ASP A 270 -21.96 0.04 -15.38
C ASP A 270 -21.44 0.27 -13.94
N ALA A 271 -20.37 1.08 -13.78
CA ALA A 271 -19.86 1.51 -12.47
C ALA A 271 -20.82 2.46 -11.75
N GLU A 272 -21.68 3.16 -12.49
CA GLU A 272 -22.55 4.19 -11.91
C GLU A 272 -23.43 3.62 -10.80
N GLY A 273 -23.49 4.34 -9.66
CA GLY A 273 -24.26 3.94 -8.48
C GLY A 273 -23.61 2.86 -7.61
N VAL A 274 -22.41 2.34 -7.97
CA VAL A 274 -21.65 1.42 -7.12
C VAL A 274 -21.09 2.16 -5.92
N TYR A 275 -21.17 1.52 -4.74
CA TYR A 275 -20.56 2.03 -3.52
C TYR A 275 -19.25 1.32 -3.23
N ALA A 276 -18.29 2.06 -2.70
CA ALA A 276 -17.05 1.51 -2.17
C ALA A 276 -16.65 2.26 -0.90
N THR A 277 -16.05 1.56 0.03
CA THR A 277 -15.38 2.21 1.17
C THR A 277 -13.94 2.53 0.82
N GLY A 278 -13.37 3.51 1.47
CA GLY A 278 -11.98 3.90 1.31
C GLY A 278 -11.56 4.86 2.41
N PRO A 279 -10.28 5.18 2.55
CA PRO A 279 -9.84 6.20 3.49
C PRO A 279 -10.64 7.50 3.32
N ALA A 280 -10.83 8.25 4.40
CA ALA A 280 -11.51 9.52 4.36
C ALA A 280 -10.85 10.48 3.36
N ASP A 281 -11.63 11.40 2.77
CA ASP A 281 -11.09 12.42 1.88
C ASP A 281 -10.19 13.39 2.66
N VAL A 282 -8.93 13.42 2.28
CA VAL A 282 -7.89 14.27 2.86
C VAL A 282 -7.44 15.40 1.93
N SER A 283 -8.20 15.66 0.87
CA SER A 283 -7.86 16.62 -0.19
C SER A 283 -7.61 18.05 0.33
N GLN A 284 -8.15 18.40 1.48
CA GLN A 284 -7.96 19.72 2.09
C GLN A 284 -6.67 19.84 2.90
N ASN A 285 -6.04 18.72 3.27
CA ASN A 285 -4.80 18.74 4.03
C ASN A 285 -3.64 19.33 3.19
N PRO A 286 -2.83 20.25 3.75
CA PRO A 286 -1.71 20.88 3.02
C PRO A 286 -0.68 19.87 2.48
N LEU A 287 -0.34 18.83 3.25
CA LEU A 287 0.58 17.77 2.80
C LEU A 287 0.00 16.96 1.64
N THR A 288 -1.30 16.68 1.66
CA THR A 288 -2.00 16.03 0.55
C THR A 288 -1.87 16.86 -0.72
N LYS A 289 -2.19 18.17 -0.64
CA LYS A 289 -2.08 19.08 -1.79
C LYS A 289 -0.65 19.11 -2.33
N GLU A 290 0.33 19.27 -1.44
CA GLU A 290 1.75 19.32 -1.81
C GLU A 290 2.20 18.05 -2.56
N TYR A 291 1.96 16.85 -2.01
CA TYR A 291 2.44 15.63 -2.61
C TYR A 291 1.65 15.21 -3.85
N ARG A 292 0.34 15.46 -3.89
CA ARG A 292 -0.46 15.24 -5.11
C ARG A 292 -0.04 16.17 -6.26
N GLU A 293 0.28 17.44 -5.98
CA GLU A 293 0.84 18.35 -6.98
C GLU A 293 2.21 17.88 -7.50
N LYS A 294 3.10 17.43 -6.61
CA LYS A 294 4.40 16.85 -7.00
C LYS A 294 4.21 15.62 -7.88
N PHE A 295 3.27 14.73 -7.54
CA PHE A 295 2.93 13.57 -8.33
C PHE A 295 2.41 13.99 -9.71
N LYS A 296 1.42 14.87 -9.76
CA LYS A 296 0.82 15.35 -11.01
C LYS A 296 1.85 16.02 -11.92
N LYS A 297 2.78 16.78 -11.34
CA LYS A 297 3.88 17.40 -12.10
C LYS A 297 4.83 16.37 -12.71
N SER A 298 5.06 15.23 -12.07
CA SER A 298 5.97 14.20 -12.57
C SER A 298 5.30 13.19 -13.49
N GLU A 299 4.03 12.83 -13.25
CA GLU A 299 3.32 11.76 -13.96
C GLU A 299 2.26 12.27 -14.96
N GLY A 300 1.88 13.56 -14.89
CA GLY A 300 0.87 14.16 -15.75
C GLY A 300 -0.59 13.80 -15.41
N THR A 301 -0.80 13.01 -14.35
CA THR A 301 -2.12 12.55 -13.89
C THR A 301 -2.26 12.76 -12.39
N ASP A 302 -3.49 12.67 -11.88
CA ASP A 302 -3.71 12.59 -10.43
C ASP A 302 -3.29 11.21 -9.90
N PRO A 303 -2.83 11.10 -8.62
CA PRO A 303 -2.40 9.82 -8.07
C PRO A 303 -3.57 8.87 -7.86
N GLY A 304 -3.31 7.56 -8.00
CA GLY A 304 -4.26 6.49 -7.73
C GLY A 304 -4.45 6.18 -6.25
N ALA A 305 -5.11 5.05 -6.00
CA ALA A 305 -5.40 4.55 -4.65
C ALA A 305 -4.14 4.41 -3.79
N PHE A 306 -4.30 4.61 -2.48
CA PHE A 306 -3.27 4.46 -1.43
C PHE A 306 -2.05 5.39 -1.53
N PHE A 307 -2.04 6.33 -2.47
CA PHE A 307 -0.94 7.30 -2.57
C PHE A 307 -0.74 8.10 -1.28
N ASP A 308 -1.80 8.67 -0.72
CA ASP A 308 -1.72 9.47 0.51
C ASP A 308 -1.34 8.61 1.72
N ASN A 309 -1.79 7.35 1.76
CA ASN A 309 -1.38 6.39 2.79
C ASN A 309 0.11 6.06 2.69
N ALA A 310 0.65 5.94 1.47
CA ALA A 310 2.07 5.70 1.25
C ALA A 310 2.93 6.93 1.58
N VAL A 311 2.43 8.15 1.30
CA VAL A 311 3.06 9.38 1.80
C VAL A 311 3.12 9.36 3.33
N ALA A 312 2.01 8.99 4.00
CA ALA A 312 1.97 8.88 5.45
C ALA A 312 2.98 7.83 5.99
N ALA A 313 3.06 6.66 5.36
CA ALA A 313 4.01 5.61 5.71
C ALA A 313 5.47 6.08 5.55
N ALA A 314 5.78 6.76 4.46
CA ALA A 314 7.12 7.29 4.20
C ALA A 314 7.50 8.39 5.19
N LEU A 315 6.58 9.32 5.50
CA LEU A 315 6.80 10.36 6.50
C LEU A 315 6.99 9.76 7.91
N ALA A 316 6.18 8.77 8.29
CA ALA A 316 6.30 8.09 9.58
C ALA A 316 7.66 7.38 9.71
N LEU A 317 8.06 6.60 8.69
CA LEU A 317 9.33 5.89 8.69
C LEU A 317 10.52 6.83 8.74
N THR A 318 10.52 7.87 7.91
CA THR A 318 11.65 8.80 7.82
C THR A 318 11.77 9.67 9.06
N ASN A 319 10.64 10.04 9.70
CA ASN A 319 10.64 10.68 11.01
C ASN A 319 11.23 9.76 12.10
N ALA A 320 10.81 8.48 12.11
CA ALA A 320 11.36 7.50 13.06
C ALA A 320 12.87 7.31 12.88
N LEU A 321 13.37 7.21 11.65
CA LEU A 321 14.80 7.15 11.34
C LEU A 321 15.56 8.39 11.84
N ALA A 322 15.00 9.59 11.64
CA ALA A 322 15.61 10.83 12.09
C ALA A 322 15.65 10.94 13.61
N LYS A 323 14.57 10.58 14.29
CA LYS A 323 14.43 10.65 15.76
C LYS A 323 15.23 9.57 16.48
N ALA A 324 15.26 8.37 15.95
CA ALA A 324 16.07 7.28 16.50
C ALA A 324 17.58 7.56 16.43
N GLY A 325 18.04 8.36 15.46
CA GLY A 325 19.46 8.58 15.19
C GLY A 325 20.23 7.28 14.89
N SER A 326 19.51 6.21 14.60
CA SER A 326 20.00 4.85 14.40
C SER A 326 19.11 4.11 13.40
N THR A 327 19.69 3.13 12.71
CA THR A 327 18.96 2.21 11.84
C THR A 327 18.72 0.85 12.48
N SER A 328 19.00 0.69 13.79
CA SER A 328 18.73 -0.56 14.48
C SER A 328 17.20 -0.79 14.59
N PRO A 329 16.72 -2.03 14.36
CA PRO A 329 15.29 -2.34 14.41
C PRO A 329 14.60 -1.90 15.69
N ASP A 330 15.23 -2.14 16.85
CA ASP A 330 14.65 -1.79 18.15
C ASP A 330 14.52 -0.28 18.36
N ALA A 331 15.51 0.51 17.90
CA ALA A 331 15.44 1.96 17.98
C ALA A 331 14.33 2.51 17.07
N LEU A 332 14.17 1.92 15.87
CA LEU A 332 13.10 2.30 14.93
C LEU A 332 11.73 1.92 15.47
N ALA A 333 11.56 0.71 16.02
CA ALA A 333 10.31 0.28 16.64
C ALA A 333 9.90 1.21 17.79
N LYS A 334 10.86 1.56 18.65
CA LYS A 334 10.63 2.53 19.74
C LYS A 334 10.18 3.88 19.19
N ALA A 335 10.86 4.41 18.18
CA ALA A 335 10.50 5.71 17.58
C ALA A 335 9.12 5.65 16.90
N LEU A 336 8.79 4.59 16.16
CA LEU A 336 7.47 4.43 15.52
C LEU A 336 6.33 4.44 16.54
N HIS A 337 6.52 3.85 17.75
CA HIS A 337 5.50 3.85 18.78
C HIS A 337 5.43 5.17 19.58
N SER A 338 6.55 5.88 19.76
CA SER A 338 6.60 7.07 20.61
C SER A 338 6.26 8.36 19.87
N GLU A 339 6.60 8.46 18.59
CA GLU A 339 6.53 9.70 17.86
C GLU A 339 5.16 9.95 17.23
N GLU A 340 4.76 11.20 17.24
CA GLU A 340 3.62 11.71 16.47
C GLU A 340 4.14 12.36 15.18
N VAL A 341 3.46 12.09 14.06
CA VAL A 341 3.92 12.52 12.73
C VAL A 341 2.80 13.21 11.99
N ALA A 342 3.08 14.41 11.48
CA ALA A 342 2.18 15.10 10.55
C ALA A 342 2.15 14.36 9.20
N THR A 343 0.96 14.02 8.74
CA THR A 343 0.70 13.24 7.54
C THR A 343 -0.48 13.80 6.75
N PRO A 344 -0.78 13.29 5.56
CA PRO A 344 -2.02 13.59 4.85
C PRO A 344 -3.29 13.38 5.68
N PHE A 345 -3.28 12.44 6.62
CA PHE A 345 -4.42 12.13 7.51
C PHE A 345 -4.42 12.93 8.82
N GLY A 346 -3.64 14.01 8.88
CA GLY A 346 -3.38 14.76 10.12
C GLY A 346 -2.19 14.17 10.88
N THR A 347 -2.14 14.43 12.18
CA THR A 347 -1.11 13.85 13.04
C THR A 347 -1.48 12.42 13.37
N ILE A 348 -0.62 11.47 12.99
CA ILE A 348 -0.80 10.05 13.31
C ILE A 348 0.19 9.59 14.37
N LYS A 349 -0.22 8.55 15.08
CA LYS A 349 0.58 7.75 16.01
C LYS A 349 0.17 6.30 15.86
N PHE A 350 1.10 5.38 16.03
CA PHE A 350 0.79 3.95 16.07
C PHE A 350 0.45 3.50 17.48
N ASP A 351 -0.56 2.66 17.61
CA ASP A 351 -0.87 1.99 18.87
C ASP A 351 0.16 0.89 19.20
N ALA A 352 -0.02 0.18 20.32
CA ALA A 352 0.88 -0.88 20.75
C ALA A 352 0.93 -2.08 19.78
N LYS A 353 -0.03 -2.20 18.86
CA LYS A 353 -0.09 -3.29 17.87
C LYS A 353 0.49 -2.89 16.52
N GLY A 354 0.71 -1.58 16.28
CA GLY A 354 1.15 -1.04 15.00
C GLY A 354 0.00 -0.49 14.13
N ASP A 355 -1.22 -0.38 14.66
CA ASP A 355 -2.35 0.25 13.98
C ASP A 355 -2.31 1.77 14.14
N PRO A 356 -2.75 2.56 13.13
CA PRO A 356 -2.81 4.00 13.23
C PRO A 356 -4.00 4.43 14.09
N ILE A 357 -3.77 5.38 15.00
CA ILE A 357 -4.83 5.94 15.83
C ILE A 357 -5.55 7.04 15.05
N GLY A 358 -6.90 7.00 15.04
CA GLY A 358 -7.74 8.07 14.48
C GLY A 358 -7.96 8.00 12.97
N ILE A 359 -7.50 6.97 12.28
CA ILE A 359 -7.78 6.73 10.86
C ILE A 359 -8.99 5.78 10.74
N GLY A 360 -9.92 6.10 9.83
CA GLY A 360 -11.11 5.31 9.55
C GLY A 360 -11.44 5.29 8.06
N PHE A 361 -12.61 4.75 7.75
CA PHE A 361 -13.13 4.64 6.40
C PHE A 361 -14.34 5.55 6.19
N SER A 362 -14.50 6.02 4.97
CA SER A 362 -15.69 6.70 4.46
C SER A 362 -16.31 5.86 3.36
N VAL A 363 -17.61 6.09 3.11
CA VAL A 363 -18.34 5.48 1.99
C VAL A 363 -18.33 6.46 0.82
N TYR A 364 -18.09 5.93 -0.35
CA TYR A 364 -18.11 6.66 -1.62
C TYR A 364 -19.12 6.01 -2.56
N GLN A 365 -19.67 6.80 -3.46
CA GLN A 365 -20.50 6.30 -4.57
C GLN A 365 -19.92 6.79 -5.88
N VAL A 366 -19.96 5.93 -6.90
CA VAL A 366 -19.63 6.38 -8.26
C VAL A 366 -20.79 7.22 -8.77
N GLN A 367 -20.51 8.49 -9.03
CA GLN A 367 -21.45 9.48 -9.57
C GLN A 367 -20.79 10.24 -10.72
N ASN A 368 -21.41 10.21 -11.89
CA ASN A 368 -20.86 10.83 -13.10
C ASN A 368 -19.43 10.38 -13.42
N GLY A 369 -19.14 9.10 -13.20
CA GLY A 369 -17.84 8.51 -13.47
C GLY A 369 -16.73 8.88 -12.47
N GLN A 370 -17.07 9.32 -11.26
CA GLN A 370 -16.11 9.66 -10.21
C GLN A 370 -16.60 9.16 -8.85
N TYR A 371 -15.68 8.82 -7.95
CA TYR A 371 -16.02 8.52 -6.57
C TYR A 371 -16.33 9.80 -5.79
N VAL A 372 -17.55 9.92 -5.29
CA VAL A 372 -18.02 11.01 -4.44
C VAL A 372 -18.28 10.48 -3.03
N GLN A 373 -17.67 11.10 -2.02
CA GLN A 373 -17.92 10.71 -0.63
C GLN A 373 -19.38 10.97 -0.24
N ILE A 374 -19.99 9.96 0.37
CA ILE A 374 -21.38 10.05 0.86
C ILE A 374 -21.36 10.38 2.35
N PRO A 375 -22.25 11.30 2.81
CA PRO A 375 -22.35 11.71 4.22
C PRO A 375 -22.79 10.59 5.16
#